data_af26ac82df7ef9fe9524ce6c30ae140e
#
_entry.id   af26ac82df7ef9fe9524ce6c30ae140e
#
_cell.length_a   1.000
_cell.length_b   1.000
_cell.length_c   1.000
_cell.angle_alpha   90.00
_cell.angle_beta   90.00
_cell.angle_gamma   90.00
#
_symmetry.space_group_name_H-M   'P 1'
#
loop_
_entity.id
_entity.type
_entity.pdbx_description
1 polymer ?
#
loop_
_entity_poly.entity_id
_entity_poly.type
_entity_poly.pdbx_seq_one_letter_code
_entity_poly.pdbx_strand_id
1 'polypeptide(L)'
;MLQPPNKFQLPAYAALKSITQEILEAPDPKPKLPPTSMREAQINFLLGKLQEEAAEVIQAVSKIRRFGEQNKHPDRNTTNKQELVNELEDFLAILAALEYTKYLDLVPHQPNILSKTHKLML
;
A
#
# COMPACT_ATOMS: atom_id res chain seq x y z
N MET A 1 3.11 -23.84 3.99
CA MET A 1 2.19 -23.69 2.86
C MET A 1 1.03 -22.81 3.28
N LEU A 2 0.79 -21.76 2.52
CA LEU A 2 -0.33 -20.87 2.80
C LEU A 2 -1.64 -21.61 2.51
N GLN A 3 -2.53 -21.60 3.47
CA GLN A 3 -3.87 -22.12 3.24
C GLN A 3 -4.64 -21.25 2.26
N PRO A 4 -5.50 -21.80 1.42
CA PRO A 4 -6.35 -20.97 0.56
C PRO A 4 -7.21 -20.03 1.41
N PRO A 5 -7.57 -18.84 0.88
CA PRO A 5 -8.42 -17.91 1.61
C PRO A 5 -9.72 -18.59 2.03
N ASN A 6 -10.04 -18.52 3.31
CA ASN A 6 -11.30 -19.03 3.81
C ASN A 6 -12.39 -17.96 3.75
N LYS A 7 -13.61 -18.34 4.02
CA LYS A 7 -14.76 -17.45 3.98
C LYS A 7 -14.65 -16.25 4.93
N PHE A 8 -13.78 -16.31 5.94
CA PHE A 8 -13.59 -15.22 6.89
C PHE A 8 -12.63 -14.14 6.35
N GLN A 9 -11.78 -14.49 5.39
CA GLN A 9 -10.87 -13.53 4.76
C GLN A 9 -11.55 -12.69 3.68
N LEU A 10 -12.60 -13.21 3.07
CA LEU A 10 -13.37 -12.49 2.04
C LEU A 10 -13.99 -11.19 2.56
N PRO A 11 -14.66 -11.17 3.74
CA PRO A 11 -15.17 -9.93 4.28
C PRO A 11 -14.09 -8.89 4.59
N ALA A 12 -12.96 -9.32 5.13
CA ALA A 12 -11.84 -8.42 5.41
C ALA A 12 -11.27 -7.81 4.12
N TYR A 13 -11.12 -8.62 3.07
CA TYR A 13 -10.68 -8.15 1.76
C TYR A 13 -11.68 -7.14 1.16
N ALA A 14 -12.97 -7.44 1.24
CA ALA A 14 -14.02 -6.54 0.75
C ALA A 14 -13.99 -5.20 1.50
N ALA A 15 -13.79 -5.22 2.83
CA ALA A 15 -13.67 -4.03 3.64
C ALA A 15 -12.47 -3.17 3.22
N LEU A 16 -11.29 -3.80 3.04
CA LEU A 16 -10.09 -3.10 2.58
C LEU A 16 -10.29 -2.49 1.19
N LYS A 17 -10.92 -3.23 0.28
CA LYS A 17 -11.22 -2.73 -1.06
C LYS A 17 -12.16 -1.53 -1.00
N SER A 18 -13.19 -1.58 -0.15
CA SER A 18 -14.14 -0.48 0.05
C SER A 18 -13.44 0.75 0.61
N ILE A 19 -12.61 0.59 1.64
CA ILE A 19 -11.85 1.70 2.24
C ILE A 19 -10.92 2.33 1.19
N THR A 20 -10.23 1.51 0.40
CA THR A 20 -9.35 2.00 -0.67
C THR A 20 -10.12 2.80 -1.70
N GLN A 21 -11.28 2.31 -2.09
CA GLN A 21 -12.13 2.98 -3.06
C GLN A 21 -12.63 4.32 -2.50
N GLU A 22 -13.03 4.36 -1.23
CA GLU A 22 -13.40 5.61 -0.57
C GLU A 22 -12.25 6.61 -0.53
N ILE A 23 -11.04 6.16 -0.26
CA ILE A 23 -9.84 7.01 -0.28
C ILE A 23 -9.60 7.56 -1.68
N LEU A 24 -9.71 6.71 -2.72
CA LEU A 24 -9.50 7.12 -4.11
C LEU A 24 -10.58 8.07 -4.63
N GLU A 25 -11.82 7.92 -4.18
CA GLU A 25 -12.96 8.71 -4.60
C GLU A 25 -13.19 9.95 -3.72
N ALA A 26 -12.57 9.99 -2.54
CA ALA A 26 -12.70 11.13 -1.66
C ALA A 26 -12.11 12.39 -2.34
N PRO A 27 -12.82 13.51 -2.34
CA PRO A 27 -12.21 14.75 -2.81
C PRO A 27 -10.99 15.06 -1.93
N ASP A 28 -9.92 15.56 -2.57
CA ASP A 28 -8.74 15.98 -1.85
C ASP A 28 -9.16 16.95 -0.75
N PRO A 29 -8.79 16.66 0.53
CA PRO A 29 -9.12 17.60 1.58
C PRO A 29 -8.48 18.93 1.25
N LYS A 30 -9.27 19.98 1.15
CA LYS A 30 -8.72 21.32 1.00
C LYS A 30 -7.80 21.57 2.17
N PRO A 31 -6.51 21.90 1.94
CA PRO A 31 -5.63 22.23 3.03
C PRO A 31 -6.25 23.37 3.81
N LYS A 32 -6.41 23.20 5.12
CA LYS A 32 -6.98 24.24 6.00
C LYS A 32 -6.12 25.50 5.99
N LEU A 33 -4.82 25.32 5.82
CA LEU A 33 -3.83 26.39 5.68
C LEU A 33 -2.78 25.91 4.67
N PRO A 34 -2.22 26.82 3.84
CA PRO A 34 -1.10 26.45 3.00
C PRO A 34 0.08 26.01 3.87
N PRO A 35 0.91 25.07 3.39
CA PRO A 35 2.10 24.66 4.12
C PRO A 35 2.98 25.87 4.44
N THR A 36 3.36 26.02 5.72
CA THR A 36 4.14 27.17 6.16
C THR A 36 5.64 26.95 6.03
N SER A 37 6.06 25.69 5.75
CA SER A 37 7.47 25.33 5.60
C SER A 37 7.66 24.37 4.43
N MET A 38 8.89 24.35 3.90
CA MET A 38 9.26 23.39 2.86
C MET A 38 9.12 21.95 3.35
N ARG A 39 9.41 21.71 4.63
CA ARG A 39 9.27 20.39 5.23
C ARG A 39 7.81 19.91 5.24
N GLU A 40 6.89 20.78 5.63
CA GLU A 40 5.46 20.49 5.60
C GLU A 40 4.96 20.16 4.20
N ALA A 41 5.39 20.97 3.22
CA ALA A 41 5.04 20.74 1.82
C ALA A 41 5.58 19.40 1.33
N GLN A 42 6.80 19.05 1.69
CA GLN A 42 7.43 17.78 1.33
C GLN A 42 6.68 16.59 1.94
N ILE A 43 6.37 16.68 3.23
CA ILE A 43 5.61 15.62 3.94
C ILE A 43 4.23 15.45 3.32
N ASN A 44 3.54 16.55 3.04
CA ASN A 44 2.21 16.51 2.44
C ASN A 44 2.24 15.84 1.05
N PHE A 45 3.25 16.19 0.24
CA PHE A 45 3.46 15.53 -1.05
C PHE A 45 3.68 14.02 -0.87
N LEU A 46 4.54 13.62 0.06
CA LEU A 46 4.84 12.21 0.31
C LEU A 46 3.63 11.43 0.83
N LEU A 47 2.80 12.05 1.67
CA LEU A 47 1.57 11.41 2.14
C LEU A 47 0.57 11.17 1.00
N GLY A 48 0.45 12.12 0.06
CA GLY A 48 -0.34 11.94 -1.14
C GLY A 48 0.19 10.80 -2.01
N LYS A 49 1.51 10.73 -2.18
CA LYS A 49 2.15 9.62 -2.89
C LYS A 49 1.92 8.29 -2.20
N LEU A 50 1.96 8.26 -0.87
CA LEU A 50 1.68 7.05 -0.10
C LEU A 50 0.27 6.51 -0.39
N GLN A 51 -0.72 7.40 -0.46
CA GLN A 51 -2.08 7.01 -0.82
C GLN A 51 -2.15 6.41 -2.23
N GLU A 52 -1.51 7.04 -3.20
CA GLU A 52 -1.49 6.55 -4.59
C GLU A 52 -0.84 5.16 -4.67
N GLU A 53 0.32 4.99 -4.08
CA GLU A 53 1.05 3.73 -4.15
C GLU A 53 0.35 2.62 -3.38
N ALA A 54 -0.27 2.94 -2.25
CA ALA A 54 -1.08 1.96 -1.51
C ALA A 54 -2.25 1.46 -2.37
N ALA A 55 -2.92 2.37 -3.08
CA ALA A 55 -4.01 2.00 -3.99
C ALA A 55 -3.52 1.11 -5.14
N GLU A 56 -2.36 1.41 -5.71
CA GLU A 56 -1.77 0.60 -6.78
C GLU A 56 -1.37 -0.80 -6.30
N VAL A 57 -0.84 -0.92 -5.08
CA VAL A 57 -0.57 -2.22 -4.45
C VAL A 57 -1.86 -3.05 -4.34
N ILE A 58 -2.94 -2.44 -3.89
CA ILE A 58 -4.23 -3.13 -3.74
C ILE A 58 -4.75 -3.60 -5.11
N GLN A 59 -4.63 -2.77 -6.14
CA GLN A 59 -5.02 -3.14 -7.50
C GLN A 59 -4.19 -4.33 -8.01
N ALA A 60 -2.89 -4.31 -7.77
CA ALA A 60 -1.99 -5.40 -8.17
C ALA A 60 -2.36 -6.72 -7.47
N VAL A 61 -2.66 -6.67 -6.17
CA VAL A 61 -3.13 -7.83 -5.42
C VAL A 61 -4.45 -8.35 -5.98
N SER A 62 -5.37 -7.45 -6.31
CA SER A 62 -6.66 -7.81 -6.89
C SER A 62 -6.50 -8.56 -8.21
N LYS A 63 -5.58 -8.13 -9.06
CA LYS A 63 -5.30 -8.82 -10.33
C LYS A 63 -4.78 -10.25 -10.11
N ILE A 64 -3.88 -10.43 -9.14
CA ILE A 64 -3.38 -11.76 -8.81
C ILE A 64 -4.52 -12.67 -8.34
N ARG A 65 -5.38 -12.16 -7.46
CA ARG A 65 -6.48 -12.95 -6.91
C ARG A 65 -7.53 -13.32 -7.95
N ARG A 66 -7.73 -12.46 -8.95
CA ARG A 66 -8.74 -12.67 -10.02
C ARG A 66 -8.20 -13.47 -11.18
N PHE A 67 -6.95 -13.25 -11.56
CA PHE A 67 -6.39 -13.77 -12.81
C PHE A 67 -5.16 -14.65 -12.61
N GLY A 68 -4.64 -14.78 -11.39
CA GLY A 68 -3.45 -15.56 -11.08
C GLY A 68 -2.16 -14.75 -11.19
N GLU A 69 -1.13 -15.22 -10.50
CA GLU A 69 0.14 -14.51 -10.39
C GLU A 69 0.96 -14.53 -11.70
N GLN A 70 0.79 -15.54 -12.53
CA GLN A 70 1.55 -15.71 -13.76
C GLN A 70 0.88 -15.09 -14.98
N ASN A 71 -0.35 -14.61 -14.85
CA ASN A 71 -1.03 -13.95 -15.95
C ASN A 71 -0.31 -12.64 -16.30
N LYS A 72 -0.19 -12.36 -17.59
CA LYS A 72 0.53 -11.20 -18.08
C LYS A 72 -0.43 -10.10 -18.49
N HIS A 73 0.01 -8.86 -18.27
CA HIS A 73 -0.68 -7.69 -18.79
C HIS A 73 -0.65 -7.71 -20.33
N PRO A 74 -1.78 -7.42 -21.03
CA PRO A 74 -1.81 -7.47 -22.50
C PRO A 74 -0.82 -6.52 -23.18
N ASP A 75 -0.53 -5.37 -22.58
CA ASP A 75 0.33 -4.35 -23.16
C ASP A 75 1.76 -4.36 -22.60
N ARG A 76 2.02 -5.14 -21.54
CA ARG A 76 3.32 -5.25 -20.89
C ARG A 76 3.68 -6.72 -20.78
N ASN A 77 4.92 -7.05 -21.05
CA ASN A 77 5.38 -8.43 -20.93
C ASN A 77 5.77 -8.77 -19.48
N THR A 78 4.94 -8.36 -18.53
CA THR A 78 5.16 -8.59 -17.08
C THR A 78 4.00 -9.39 -16.52
N THR A 79 4.33 -10.29 -15.58
CA THR A 79 3.31 -11.06 -14.85
C THR A 79 2.65 -10.20 -13.79
N ASN A 80 1.47 -10.62 -13.34
CA ASN A 80 0.79 -9.92 -12.23
C ASN A 80 1.64 -9.90 -10.96
N LYS A 81 2.43 -10.95 -10.72
CA LYS A 81 3.36 -10.97 -9.58
C LYS A 81 4.47 -9.94 -9.73
N GLN A 82 5.03 -9.79 -10.92
CA GLN A 82 6.05 -8.77 -11.19
C GLN A 82 5.47 -7.35 -11.02
N GLU A 83 4.24 -7.13 -11.46
CA GLU A 83 3.56 -5.85 -11.26
C GLU A 83 3.39 -5.56 -9.76
N LEU A 84 3.03 -6.56 -8.95
CA LEU A 84 2.95 -6.39 -7.50
C LEU A 84 4.30 -6.01 -6.91
N VAL A 85 5.38 -6.66 -7.32
CA VAL A 85 6.73 -6.32 -6.84
C VAL A 85 7.07 -4.87 -7.19
N ASN A 86 6.76 -4.43 -8.41
CA ASN A 86 7.02 -3.07 -8.84
C ASN A 86 6.26 -2.05 -7.96
N GLU A 87 4.98 -2.32 -7.68
CA GLU A 87 4.18 -1.44 -6.84
C GLU A 87 4.66 -1.43 -5.39
N LEU A 88 5.14 -2.57 -4.88
CA LEU A 88 5.73 -2.64 -3.54
C LEU A 88 7.05 -1.87 -3.46
N GLU A 89 7.87 -1.90 -4.50
CA GLU A 89 9.08 -1.08 -4.56
C GLU A 89 8.74 0.41 -4.43
N ASP A 90 7.75 0.87 -5.17
CA ASP A 90 7.31 2.25 -5.13
C ASP A 90 6.76 2.63 -3.75
N PHE A 91 5.93 1.75 -3.18
CA PHE A 91 5.36 1.95 -1.85
C PHE A 91 6.45 2.02 -0.77
N LEU A 92 7.42 1.10 -0.78
CA LEU A 92 8.50 1.07 0.18
C LEU A 92 9.41 2.29 0.03
N ALA A 93 9.63 2.76 -1.20
CA ALA A 93 10.41 3.97 -1.44
C ALA A 93 9.77 5.21 -0.78
N ILE A 94 8.44 5.31 -0.82
CA ILE A 94 7.74 6.41 -0.14
C ILE A 94 7.86 6.28 1.38
N LEU A 95 7.72 5.06 1.93
CA LEU A 95 7.93 4.85 3.35
C LEU A 95 9.34 5.26 3.79
N ALA A 96 10.35 4.88 3.01
CA ALA A 96 11.73 5.25 3.28
C ALA A 96 11.93 6.78 3.25
N ALA A 97 11.29 7.46 2.31
CA ALA A 97 11.34 8.92 2.24
C ALA A 97 10.68 9.58 3.46
N LEU A 98 9.57 9.03 3.94
CA LEU A 98 8.90 9.54 5.15
C LEU A 98 9.76 9.30 6.40
N GLU A 99 10.51 8.20 6.47
CA GLU A 99 11.47 7.99 7.54
C GLU A 99 12.66 8.95 7.45
N TYR A 100 13.18 9.15 6.24
CA TYR A 100 14.30 10.07 6.01
C TYR A 100 13.96 11.50 6.46
N THR A 101 12.73 11.93 6.23
CA THR A 101 12.26 13.25 6.66
C THR A 101 11.94 13.32 8.17
N LYS A 102 12.10 12.23 8.90
CA LYS A 102 11.79 12.13 10.33
C LYS A 102 10.30 12.31 10.65
N TYR A 103 9.44 12.16 9.68
CA TYR A 103 7.99 12.12 9.91
C TYR A 103 7.55 10.80 10.51
N LEU A 104 8.13 9.69 10.01
CA LEU A 104 7.93 8.36 10.56
C LEU A 104 9.25 7.85 11.14
N ASP A 105 9.12 7.06 12.20
CA ASP A 105 10.24 6.30 12.75
C ASP A 105 9.73 4.90 13.08
N LEU A 106 9.99 3.95 12.17
CA LEU A 106 9.53 2.57 12.30
C LEU A 106 10.56 1.66 13.00
N VAL A 107 11.81 2.13 13.16
CA VAL A 107 12.86 1.31 13.78
C VAL A 107 12.49 0.85 15.19
N PRO A 108 11.96 1.70 16.08
CA PRO A 108 11.55 1.25 17.41
C PRO A 108 10.37 0.28 17.38
N HIS A 109 9.65 0.20 16.27
CA HIS A 109 8.46 -0.64 16.11
C HIS A 109 8.77 -2.01 15.50
N GLN A 110 10.03 -2.32 15.19
CA GLN A 110 10.43 -3.60 14.63
C GLN A 110 9.95 -4.81 15.45
N PRO A 111 10.06 -4.83 16.79
CA PRO A 111 9.53 -5.95 17.56
C PRO A 111 8.03 -6.16 17.39
N ASN A 112 7.27 -5.09 17.29
CA ASN A 112 5.83 -5.17 17.05
C ASN A 112 5.52 -5.71 15.66
N ILE A 113 6.27 -5.27 14.66
CA ILE A 113 6.14 -5.75 13.28
C ILE A 113 6.43 -7.25 13.22
N LEU A 114 7.52 -7.68 13.87
CA LEU A 114 7.88 -9.09 13.94
C LEU A 114 6.80 -9.93 14.63
N SER A 115 6.28 -9.44 15.75
CA SER A 115 5.19 -10.12 16.48
C SER A 115 3.94 -10.30 15.60
N LYS A 116 3.55 -9.26 14.88
CA LYS A 116 2.42 -9.31 13.96
C LYS A 116 2.68 -10.27 12.81
N THR A 117 3.89 -10.29 12.29
CA THR A 117 4.30 -11.24 11.24
C THR A 117 4.15 -12.68 11.73
N HIS A 118 4.62 -12.97 12.93
CA HIS A 118 4.47 -14.30 13.52
C HIS A 118 3.00 -14.74 13.61
N LYS A 119 2.11 -13.83 14.01
CA LYS A 119 0.67 -14.13 14.09
C LYS A 119 0.09 -14.47 12.71
N LEU A 120 0.56 -13.83 11.66
CA LEU A 120 0.11 -14.11 10.29
C LEU A 120 0.58 -15.47 9.79
N MET A 121 1.69 -15.99 10.33
CA MET A 121 2.29 -17.25 9.90
C MET A 121 1.79 -18.48 10.70
N LEU A 122 0.95 -18.27 11.69
CA LEU A 122 0.39 -19.37 12.50
C LEU A 122 -0.82 -20.05 11.86
#